data_28418169c3ba4981833be52354baa573
#
_entry.id   28418169c3ba4981833be52354baa573
#
_cell.length_a   1.000
_cell.length_b   1.000
_cell.length_c   1.000
_cell.angle_alpha   90.00
_cell.angle_beta   90.00
_cell.angle_gamma   90.00
#
_symmetry.space_group_name_H-M   'P 1'
#
loop_
_entity.id
_entity.type
_entity.pdbx_description
1 polymer ?
#
loop_
_entity_poly.entity_id
_entity_poly.type
_entity_poly.pdbx_seq_one_letter_code
_entity_poly.pdbx_strand_id
1 'polypeptide(L)'
;MGIQKSISRKRFIGSVPFLAILPGIIGSTRKEDFYKLSFSTLGCPDWSFDKIVDFAKEHSYTGIEVRGILREMDLTRVPEFSSANAIATSLKKMKDRGLVFVDLGSSAAMHLPKGEERTKNLDEGKRFIDLAAKLSCPFIRVFPNQLPKDRDRQETLNLIIEGLRELGEYASKTNVTVLLESHGELIYKKDLLMVMEGAAHSHVGLVWDICNMWTVTKEPPEEVYAVLKPYIRHTHIKDLKIIDGKEEYVLLGTGIVPIFHAIDLLYKNDFPGYYSFEWEKLWHPEILDPQIALADYPVAMKKNFASLKRKA
;
A
#
# COMPACT_ATOMS: atom_id res chain seq x y z
N MET A 1 -7.30 -79.16 44.37
CA MET A 1 -6.64 -79.95 43.30
C MET A 1 -6.78 -79.19 42.01
N GLY A 2 -5.76 -78.50 41.60
CA GLY A 2 -5.76 -77.71 40.38
C GLY A 2 -4.33 -77.66 39.84
N ILE A 3 -4.15 -78.16 38.66
CA ILE A 3 -2.87 -78.35 37.98
C ILE A 3 -2.47 -77.09 37.29
N GLN A 4 -1.34 -76.48 37.67
CA GLN A 4 -0.69 -75.38 36.95
C GLN A 4 0.03 -75.89 35.73
N LYS A 5 -0.30 -75.41 34.53
CA LYS A 5 0.53 -75.60 33.31
C LYS A 5 1.37 -74.35 33.05
N SER A 6 2.68 -74.55 33.12
CA SER A 6 3.73 -73.59 32.74
C SER A 6 3.76 -73.43 31.20
N ILE A 7 3.74 -72.24 30.69
CA ILE A 7 3.95 -71.94 29.27
C ILE A 7 5.31 -71.20 29.14
N SER A 8 6.22 -71.84 28.48
CA SER A 8 7.58 -71.38 28.13
C SER A 8 7.54 -70.21 27.14
N ARG A 9 8.17 -69.09 27.48
CA ARG A 9 8.38 -67.96 26.57
C ARG A 9 9.65 -68.21 25.72
N LYS A 10 9.48 -68.51 24.44
CA LYS A 10 10.56 -68.41 23.44
C LYS A 10 10.79 -66.93 23.10
N ARG A 11 12.00 -66.45 23.36
CA ARG A 11 12.46 -65.12 22.87
C ARG A 11 12.76 -65.22 21.39
N PHE A 12 12.03 -64.42 20.62
CA PHE A 12 12.34 -64.15 19.20
C PHE A 12 13.26 -62.91 19.16
N ILE A 13 14.52 -63.09 18.78
CA ILE A 13 15.45 -61.98 18.51
C ILE A 13 15.26 -61.63 17.06
N GLY A 14 14.47 -60.60 16.80
CA GLY A 14 14.33 -60.00 15.49
C GLY A 14 15.42 -58.96 15.27
N SER A 15 16.27 -59.15 14.30
CA SER A 15 17.28 -58.20 13.83
C SER A 15 16.57 -57.04 13.15
N VAL A 16 16.69 -55.84 13.73
CA VAL A 16 16.22 -54.62 13.11
C VAL A 16 17.33 -54.09 12.17
N PRO A 17 17.06 -53.87 10.89
CA PRO A 17 18.06 -53.25 10.02
C PRO A 17 18.25 -51.80 10.42
N PHE A 18 19.48 -51.41 10.68
CA PHE A 18 19.92 -50.04 10.94
C PHE A 18 19.78 -49.25 9.64
N LEU A 19 18.69 -48.49 9.52
CA LEU A 19 18.50 -47.56 8.40
C LEU A 19 19.40 -46.35 8.63
N ALA A 20 20.50 -46.26 7.89
CA ALA A 20 21.37 -45.10 7.89
C ALA A 20 20.56 -43.89 7.35
N ILE A 21 20.20 -43.00 8.25
CA ILE A 21 19.62 -41.68 7.89
C ILE A 21 20.78 -40.85 7.34
N LEU A 22 20.86 -40.76 6.01
CA LEU A 22 21.66 -39.74 5.35
C LEU A 22 21.19 -38.36 5.82
N PRO A 23 22.12 -37.47 6.22
CA PRO A 23 21.71 -36.10 6.52
C PRO A 23 21.13 -35.49 5.23
N GLY A 24 19.80 -35.34 5.21
CA GLY A 24 19.13 -34.63 4.17
C GLY A 24 19.74 -33.25 4.10
N ILE A 25 20.26 -32.87 2.94
CA ILE A 25 20.62 -31.53 2.60
C ILE A 25 19.30 -30.73 2.75
N ILE A 26 19.14 -30.06 3.88
CA ILE A 26 18.11 -29.02 4.04
C ILE A 26 18.57 -27.94 3.08
N GLY A 27 18.18 -28.09 1.82
CA GLY A 27 18.26 -27.02 0.87
C GLY A 27 17.45 -25.86 1.47
N SER A 28 18.13 -24.82 1.93
CA SER A 28 17.51 -23.55 2.21
C SER A 28 16.71 -23.19 0.95
N THR A 29 15.41 -23.42 0.98
CA THR A 29 14.52 -22.85 -0.02
C THR A 29 14.68 -21.34 0.14
N ARG A 30 15.48 -20.73 -0.76
CA ARG A 30 15.52 -19.28 -0.88
C ARG A 30 14.05 -18.85 -0.92
N LYS A 31 13.64 -18.08 0.10
CA LYS A 31 12.37 -17.35 0.06
C LYS A 31 12.41 -16.62 -1.28
N GLU A 32 11.55 -16.99 -2.23
CA GLU A 32 11.41 -16.20 -3.45
C GLU A 32 11.12 -14.79 -3.00
N ASP A 33 11.96 -13.85 -3.40
CA ASP A 33 11.85 -12.46 -3.00
C ASP A 33 10.63 -11.83 -3.66
N PHE A 34 9.52 -11.96 -3.00
CA PHE A 34 8.25 -11.45 -3.47
C PHE A 34 8.03 -10.04 -2.91
N TYR A 35 8.67 -9.06 -3.54
CA TYR A 35 8.26 -7.67 -3.35
C TYR A 35 7.11 -7.34 -4.31
N LYS A 36 6.07 -6.71 -3.80
CA LYS A 36 4.85 -6.40 -4.54
C LYS A 36 4.94 -4.99 -5.09
N LEU A 37 4.90 -4.85 -6.40
CA LEU A 37 4.92 -3.54 -7.07
C LEU A 37 3.53 -3.18 -7.57
N SER A 38 3.14 -1.94 -7.32
CA SER A 38 1.96 -1.29 -7.89
C SER A 38 2.33 0.09 -8.42
N PHE A 39 1.44 0.68 -9.18
CA PHE A 39 1.49 2.10 -9.51
C PHE A 39 0.10 2.72 -9.38
N SER A 40 0.08 4.03 -9.12
CA SER A 40 -1.13 4.83 -9.11
C SER A 40 -1.50 5.27 -10.52
N THR A 41 -2.78 5.14 -10.89
CA THR A 41 -3.29 5.62 -12.18
C THR A 41 -3.25 7.13 -12.33
N LEU A 42 -2.94 7.86 -11.24
CA LEU A 42 -2.58 9.28 -11.29
C LEU A 42 -1.47 9.56 -12.30
N GLY A 43 -0.55 8.60 -12.44
CA GLY A 43 0.57 8.66 -13.36
C GLY A 43 0.21 8.50 -14.84
N CYS A 44 -0.98 8.04 -15.15
CA CYS A 44 -1.39 7.80 -16.54
C CYS A 44 -2.85 8.25 -16.80
N PRO A 45 -3.14 9.54 -16.60
CA PRO A 45 -4.51 10.06 -16.54
C PRO A 45 -5.33 9.89 -17.81
N ASP A 46 -4.68 9.74 -18.94
CA ASP A 46 -5.32 9.62 -20.26
C ASP A 46 -5.42 8.16 -20.75
N TRP A 47 -5.06 7.18 -19.89
CA TRP A 47 -5.13 5.78 -20.28
C TRP A 47 -6.49 5.18 -19.93
N SER A 48 -7.00 4.35 -20.87
CA SER A 48 -8.14 3.49 -20.58
C SER A 48 -7.77 2.39 -19.60
N PHE A 49 -8.76 1.84 -18.92
CA PHE A 49 -8.56 0.74 -17.98
C PHE A 49 -7.87 -0.47 -18.63
N ASP A 50 -8.23 -0.82 -19.87
CA ASP A 50 -7.57 -1.90 -20.62
C ASP A 50 -6.10 -1.63 -20.83
N LYS A 51 -5.73 -0.41 -21.26
CA LYS A 51 -4.32 -0.02 -21.42
C LYS A 51 -3.56 -0.09 -20.09
N ILE A 52 -4.16 0.37 -18.99
CA ILE A 52 -3.56 0.31 -17.64
C ILE A 52 -3.24 -1.13 -17.26
N VAL A 53 -4.23 -2.02 -17.41
CA VAL A 53 -4.11 -3.44 -17.00
C VAL A 53 -3.12 -4.21 -17.87
N ASP A 54 -3.12 -3.97 -19.19
CA ASP A 54 -2.18 -4.60 -20.13
C ASP A 54 -0.75 -4.13 -19.86
N PHE A 55 -0.54 -2.83 -19.68
CA PHE A 55 0.76 -2.25 -19.35
C PHE A 55 1.30 -2.78 -18.00
N ALA A 56 0.45 -2.85 -16.99
CA ALA A 56 0.84 -3.37 -15.68
C ALA A 56 1.36 -4.82 -15.81
N LYS A 57 0.65 -5.66 -16.57
CA LYS A 57 1.07 -7.04 -16.83
C LYS A 57 2.40 -7.11 -17.58
N GLU A 58 2.56 -6.32 -18.63
CA GLU A 58 3.77 -6.28 -19.45
C GLU A 58 5.01 -5.93 -18.62
N HIS A 59 4.86 -4.97 -17.69
CA HIS A 59 5.96 -4.47 -16.85
C HIS A 59 6.06 -5.14 -15.48
N SER A 60 5.45 -6.32 -15.30
CA SER A 60 5.59 -7.15 -14.09
C SER A 60 5.08 -6.50 -12.80
N TYR A 61 4.13 -5.60 -12.89
CA TYR A 61 3.36 -5.17 -11.73
C TYR A 61 2.42 -6.29 -11.25
N THR A 62 2.09 -6.27 -9.97
CA THR A 62 1.14 -7.23 -9.38
C THR A 62 -0.07 -6.54 -8.76
N GLY A 63 -0.07 -5.21 -8.68
CA GLY A 63 -1.17 -4.41 -8.18
C GLY A 63 -1.36 -3.10 -8.92
N ILE A 64 -2.56 -2.56 -8.84
CA ILE A 64 -2.92 -1.23 -9.36
C ILE A 64 -3.61 -0.46 -8.23
N GLU A 65 -3.12 0.74 -7.98
CA GLU A 65 -3.81 1.76 -7.21
C GLU A 65 -4.61 2.62 -8.17
N VAL A 66 -5.91 2.78 -7.92
CA VAL A 66 -6.76 3.54 -8.80
C VAL A 66 -7.08 4.90 -8.18
N ARG A 67 -6.52 5.96 -8.77
CA ARG A 67 -6.80 7.35 -8.38
C ARG A 67 -7.76 8.04 -9.35
N GLY A 68 -7.83 7.58 -10.57
CA GLY A 68 -8.74 8.05 -11.62
C GLY A 68 -8.56 7.22 -12.88
N ILE A 69 -9.53 7.23 -13.77
CA ILE A 69 -9.47 6.61 -15.10
C ILE A 69 -10.00 7.61 -16.11
N LEU A 70 -9.25 7.87 -17.20
CA LEU A 70 -9.60 8.86 -18.21
C LEU A 70 -10.00 10.21 -17.59
N ARG A 71 -9.24 10.66 -16.57
CA ARG A 71 -9.43 11.88 -15.77
C ARG A 71 -10.69 11.92 -14.90
N GLU A 72 -11.55 10.88 -14.90
CA GLU A 72 -12.64 10.79 -13.93
C GLU A 72 -12.09 10.34 -12.57
N MET A 73 -12.20 11.23 -11.58
CA MET A 73 -11.64 11.02 -10.24
C MET A 73 -12.70 10.45 -9.27
N ASP A 74 -13.98 10.62 -9.54
CA ASP A 74 -15.03 9.91 -8.80
C ASP A 74 -15.17 8.49 -9.37
N LEU A 75 -14.48 7.54 -8.76
CA LEU A 75 -14.42 6.16 -9.25
C LEU A 75 -15.80 5.49 -9.29
N THR A 76 -16.79 6.00 -8.56
CA THR A 76 -18.16 5.48 -8.62
C THR A 76 -18.88 5.85 -9.92
N ARG A 77 -18.31 6.78 -10.69
CA ARG A 77 -18.81 7.24 -12.01
C ARG A 77 -18.06 6.62 -13.18
N VAL A 78 -16.96 5.94 -12.91
CA VAL A 78 -16.16 5.26 -13.94
C VAL A 78 -16.98 4.10 -14.54
N PRO A 79 -17.14 4.02 -15.87
CA PRO A 79 -17.96 2.99 -16.52
C PRO A 79 -17.59 1.56 -16.10
N GLU A 80 -16.31 1.27 -15.90
CA GLU A 80 -15.78 -0.03 -15.50
C GLU A 80 -16.22 -0.46 -14.08
N PHE A 81 -16.72 0.48 -13.27
CA PHE A 81 -17.15 0.26 -11.88
C PHE A 81 -18.61 0.63 -11.62
N SER A 82 -19.35 1.05 -12.65
CA SER A 82 -20.69 1.63 -12.53
C SER A 82 -21.82 0.62 -12.29
N SER A 83 -21.58 -0.69 -12.49
CA SER A 83 -22.57 -1.73 -12.31
C SER A 83 -21.94 -3.04 -11.86
N ALA A 84 -22.75 -3.97 -11.32
CA ALA A 84 -22.27 -5.29 -10.90
C ALA A 84 -21.59 -6.07 -12.05
N ASN A 85 -22.13 -5.98 -13.27
CA ASN A 85 -21.54 -6.61 -14.47
C ASN A 85 -20.22 -5.96 -14.86
N ALA A 86 -20.13 -4.63 -14.82
CA ALA A 86 -18.91 -3.91 -15.12
C ALA A 86 -17.81 -4.26 -14.09
N ILE A 87 -18.13 -4.28 -12.81
CA ILE A 87 -17.23 -4.70 -11.73
C ILE A 87 -16.76 -6.14 -11.95
N ALA A 88 -17.68 -7.09 -12.23
CA ALA A 88 -17.29 -8.48 -12.48
C ALA A 88 -16.35 -8.62 -13.70
N THR A 89 -16.59 -7.84 -14.75
CA THR A 89 -15.74 -7.79 -15.94
C THR A 89 -14.35 -7.25 -15.59
N SER A 90 -14.28 -6.17 -14.82
CA SER A 90 -13.01 -5.55 -14.39
C SER A 90 -12.22 -6.48 -13.47
N LEU A 91 -12.88 -7.14 -12.52
CA LEU A 91 -12.24 -8.14 -11.65
C LEU A 91 -11.70 -9.33 -12.45
N LYS A 92 -12.45 -9.79 -13.47
CA LYS A 92 -11.98 -10.85 -14.37
C LYS A 92 -10.74 -10.40 -15.15
N LYS A 93 -10.75 -9.19 -15.73
CA LYS A 93 -9.58 -8.63 -16.45
C LYS A 93 -8.34 -8.57 -15.55
N MET A 94 -8.47 -8.09 -14.31
CA MET A 94 -7.39 -8.04 -13.33
C MET A 94 -6.86 -9.45 -13.04
N LYS A 95 -7.75 -10.37 -12.71
CA LYS A 95 -7.40 -11.78 -12.39
C LYS A 95 -6.70 -12.49 -13.53
N ASP A 96 -7.20 -12.36 -14.77
CA ASP A 96 -6.63 -13.01 -15.95
C ASP A 96 -5.18 -12.55 -16.22
N ARG A 97 -4.79 -11.39 -15.68
CA ARG A 97 -3.44 -10.81 -15.79
C ARG A 97 -2.60 -10.98 -14.54
N GLY A 98 -3.13 -11.61 -13.49
CA GLY A 98 -2.46 -11.79 -12.20
C GLY A 98 -2.32 -10.50 -11.41
N LEU A 99 -3.26 -9.55 -11.59
CA LEU A 99 -3.29 -8.25 -10.92
C LEU A 99 -4.38 -8.21 -9.86
N VAL A 100 -4.19 -7.32 -8.87
CA VAL A 100 -5.20 -6.98 -7.86
C VAL A 100 -5.35 -5.46 -7.75
N PHE A 101 -6.50 -4.99 -7.30
CA PHE A 101 -6.65 -3.62 -6.82
C PHE A 101 -6.03 -3.51 -5.44
N VAL A 102 -5.18 -2.51 -5.21
CA VAL A 102 -4.45 -2.37 -3.95
C VAL A 102 -4.93 -1.21 -3.10
N ASP A 103 -5.36 -0.13 -3.72
CA ASP A 103 -5.95 1.04 -3.08
C ASP A 103 -6.86 1.79 -4.04
N LEU A 104 -7.91 2.43 -3.51
CA LEU A 104 -8.72 3.41 -4.25
C LEU A 104 -8.52 4.78 -3.64
N GLY A 105 -7.84 5.67 -4.38
CA GLY A 105 -7.57 7.03 -3.94
C GLY A 105 -8.80 7.92 -4.05
N SER A 106 -9.44 8.30 -2.93
CA SER A 106 -10.52 9.28 -2.90
C SER A 106 -10.01 10.72 -2.85
N SER A 107 -10.90 11.70 -3.02
CA SER A 107 -10.62 13.11 -2.75
C SER A 107 -11.08 13.56 -1.37
N ALA A 108 -11.64 12.66 -0.58
CA ALA A 108 -12.22 12.94 0.73
C ALA A 108 -11.17 13.53 1.70
N ALA A 109 -11.47 14.72 2.22
CA ALA A 109 -10.60 15.50 3.11
C ALA A 109 -11.17 15.54 4.53
N MET A 110 -10.33 15.18 5.52
CA MET A 110 -10.79 14.98 6.91
C MET A 110 -10.71 16.23 7.78
N HIS A 111 -9.97 17.29 7.39
CA HIS A 111 -9.75 18.51 8.17
C HIS A 111 -10.94 19.45 8.23
N LEU A 112 -11.97 19.22 7.42
CA LEU A 112 -13.10 20.13 7.25
C LEU A 112 -13.93 20.24 8.54
N PRO A 113 -14.41 21.45 8.90
CA PRO A 113 -15.30 21.65 10.03
C PRO A 113 -16.66 21.01 9.79
N LYS A 114 -17.41 20.81 10.87
CA LYS A 114 -18.80 20.32 10.79
C LYS A 114 -19.63 21.22 9.88
N GLY A 115 -20.36 20.61 8.94
CA GLY A 115 -21.14 21.27 7.93
C GLY A 115 -21.29 20.45 6.65
N GLU A 116 -21.86 21.06 5.62
CA GLU A 116 -22.21 20.39 4.37
C GLU A 116 -20.98 19.82 3.66
N GLU A 117 -19.88 20.58 3.58
CA GLU A 117 -18.66 20.13 2.91
C GLU A 117 -18.02 18.91 3.62
N ARG A 118 -18.00 18.90 4.97
CA ARG A 118 -17.56 17.72 5.71
C ARG A 118 -18.44 16.51 5.42
N THR A 119 -19.75 16.70 5.41
CA THR A 119 -20.70 15.63 5.11
C THR A 119 -20.45 15.06 3.72
N LYS A 120 -20.26 15.88 2.69
CA LYS A 120 -19.93 15.45 1.33
C LYS A 120 -18.64 14.61 1.27
N ASN A 121 -17.60 15.03 2.01
CA ASN A 121 -16.33 14.33 2.05
C ASN A 121 -16.44 12.97 2.80
N LEU A 122 -17.17 12.91 3.90
CA LEU A 122 -17.44 11.65 4.60
C LEU A 122 -18.29 10.70 3.75
N ASP A 123 -19.29 11.21 3.03
CA ASP A 123 -20.12 10.42 2.12
C ASP A 123 -19.30 9.91 0.92
N GLU A 124 -18.35 10.70 0.40
CA GLU A 124 -17.41 10.23 -0.60
C GLU A 124 -16.59 9.05 -0.06
N GLY A 125 -16.00 9.20 1.14
CA GLY A 125 -15.27 8.12 1.80
C GLY A 125 -16.11 6.84 1.92
N LYS A 126 -17.37 6.95 2.35
CA LYS A 126 -18.31 5.80 2.46
C LYS A 126 -18.59 5.15 1.10
N ARG A 127 -18.83 5.96 0.05
CA ARG A 127 -19.03 5.43 -1.31
C ARG A 127 -17.79 4.69 -1.82
N PHE A 128 -16.58 5.19 -1.51
CA PHE A 128 -15.34 4.53 -1.89
C PHE A 128 -15.12 3.23 -1.10
N ILE A 129 -15.48 3.18 0.19
CA ILE A 129 -15.48 1.94 0.98
C ILE A 129 -16.38 0.88 0.33
N ASP A 130 -17.61 1.26 -0.04
CA ASP A 130 -18.57 0.35 -0.69
C ASP A 130 -18.05 -0.15 -2.05
N LEU A 131 -17.41 0.72 -2.83
CA LEU A 131 -16.81 0.37 -4.10
C LEU A 131 -15.61 -0.57 -3.91
N ALA A 132 -14.72 -0.25 -2.97
CA ALA A 132 -13.54 -1.06 -2.64
C ALA A 132 -13.95 -2.48 -2.20
N ALA A 133 -14.98 -2.60 -1.37
CA ALA A 133 -15.53 -3.90 -0.97
C ALA A 133 -16.01 -4.72 -2.18
N LYS A 134 -16.70 -4.09 -3.14
CA LYS A 134 -17.17 -4.74 -4.38
C LYS A 134 -16.01 -5.14 -5.30
N LEU A 135 -14.94 -4.36 -5.34
CA LEU A 135 -13.73 -4.61 -6.13
C LEU A 135 -12.72 -5.54 -5.43
N SER A 136 -13.04 -6.03 -4.22
CA SER A 136 -12.09 -6.79 -3.38
C SER A 136 -10.78 -6.02 -3.16
N CYS A 137 -10.84 -4.69 -3.14
CA CYS A 137 -9.74 -3.81 -2.86
C CYS A 137 -9.61 -3.61 -1.34
N PRO A 138 -8.43 -3.85 -0.74
CA PRO A 138 -8.29 -3.81 0.71
C PRO A 138 -8.30 -2.40 1.30
N PHE A 139 -8.01 -1.38 0.51
CA PHE A 139 -7.80 -0.03 1.00
C PHE A 139 -8.56 1.02 0.22
N ILE A 140 -8.92 2.08 0.92
CA ILE A 140 -9.20 3.40 0.34
C ILE A 140 -8.27 4.43 0.98
N ARG A 141 -7.84 5.42 0.22
CA ARG A 141 -7.08 6.54 0.75
C ARG A 141 -7.95 7.78 0.90
N VAL A 142 -7.77 8.48 2.05
CA VAL A 142 -8.34 9.80 2.34
C VAL A 142 -7.22 10.78 2.68
N PHE A 143 -7.48 12.09 2.52
CA PHE A 143 -6.52 13.14 2.81
C PHE A 143 -6.74 13.76 4.19
N PRO A 144 -5.67 14.15 4.91
CA PRO A 144 -5.75 15.10 6.02
C PRO A 144 -5.93 16.53 5.52
N ASN A 145 -5.23 16.88 4.43
CA ASN A 145 -5.04 18.14 3.73
C ASN A 145 -4.49 19.28 4.60
N GLN A 146 -5.30 20.26 4.99
CA GLN A 146 -4.81 21.50 5.56
C GLN A 146 -4.95 21.56 7.07
N LEU A 147 -4.07 22.34 7.70
CA LEU A 147 -4.17 22.77 9.09
C LEU A 147 -4.35 24.30 9.10
N PRO A 148 -5.58 24.81 8.90
CA PRO A 148 -5.85 26.22 8.70
C PRO A 148 -5.32 27.07 9.85
N LYS A 149 -4.66 28.20 9.54
CA LYS A 149 -4.05 29.09 10.53
C LYS A 149 -5.06 29.93 11.32
N ASP A 150 -6.27 30.05 10.81
CA ASP A 150 -7.42 30.76 11.42
C ASP A 150 -8.22 29.88 12.38
N ARG A 151 -7.79 28.64 12.58
CA ARG A 151 -8.38 27.67 13.51
C ARG A 151 -7.32 27.10 14.43
N ASP A 152 -7.74 26.74 15.65
CA ASP A 152 -6.86 26.00 16.56
C ASP A 152 -6.41 24.70 15.91
N ARG A 153 -5.10 24.46 15.97
CA ARG A 153 -4.47 23.30 15.36
C ARG A 153 -5.00 21.98 15.95
N GLN A 154 -5.18 21.96 17.28
CA GLN A 154 -5.68 20.76 17.96
C GLN A 154 -7.12 20.46 17.59
N GLU A 155 -7.95 21.51 17.40
CA GLU A 155 -9.32 21.35 16.90
C GLU A 155 -9.33 20.69 15.52
N THR A 156 -8.44 21.12 14.61
CA THR A 156 -8.33 20.51 13.27
C THR A 156 -7.86 19.06 13.34
N LEU A 157 -6.88 18.74 14.19
CA LEU A 157 -6.44 17.35 14.40
C LEU A 157 -7.57 16.47 14.95
N ASN A 158 -8.38 17.00 15.86
CA ASN A 158 -9.54 16.29 16.39
C ASN A 158 -10.61 16.03 15.29
N LEU A 159 -10.82 16.97 14.38
CA LEU A 159 -11.72 16.75 13.23
C LEU A 159 -11.22 15.63 12.31
N ILE A 160 -9.92 15.54 12.07
CA ILE A 160 -9.31 14.46 11.30
C ILE A 160 -9.52 13.12 12.02
N ILE A 161 -9.24 13.06 13.31
CA ILE A 161 -9.45 11.87 14.16
C ILE A 161 -10.91 11.41 14.11
N GLU A 162 -11.85 12.33 14.31
CA GLU A 162 -13.30 12.04 14.25
C GLU A 162 -13.71 11.47 12.90
N GLY A 163 -13.23 12.09 11.79
CA GLY A 163 -13.52 11.62 10.44
C GLY A 163 -12.98 10.21 10.17
N LEU A 164 -11.76 9.93 10.60
CA LEU A 164 -11.15 8.61 10.47
C LEU A 164 -11.91 7.55 11.29
N ARG A 165 -12.33 7.87 12.53
CA ARG A 165 -13.15 6.97 13.35
C ARG A 165 -14.49 6.67 12.68
N GLU A 166 -15.17 7.69 12.15
CA GLU A 166 -16.46 7.52 11.48
C GLU A 166 -16.33 6.61 10.24
N LEU A 167 -15.33 6.86 9.41
CA LEU A 167 -15.08 6.01 8.23
C LEU A 167 -14.57 4.62 8.62
N GLY A 168 -13.75 4.49 9.64
CA GLY A 168 -13.29 3.21 10.18
C GLY A 168 -14.44 2.37 10.70
N GLU A 169 -15.36 2.96 11.48
CA GLU A 169 -16.57 2.29 11.95
C GLU A 169 -17.48 1.86 10.80
N TYR A 170 -17.64 2.71 9.78
CA TYR A 170 -18.38 2.33 8.57
C TYR A 170 -17.73 1.15 7.85
N ALA A 171 -16.39 1.17 7.72
CA ALA A 171 -15.60 0.13 7.06
C ALA A 171 -15.58 -1.19 7.85
N SER A 172 -15.87 -1.19 9.16
CA SER A 172 -15.86 -2.40 10.01
C SER A 172 -16.83 -3.49 9.56
N LYS A 173 -17.82 -3.13 8.74
CA LYS A 173 -18.80 -4.05 8.11
C LYS A 173 -18.26 -4.69 6.82
N THR A 174 -17.05 -4.38 6.44
CA THR A 174 -16.36 -4.82 5.21
C THR A 174 -14.96 -5.32 5.53
N ASN A 175 -14.22 -5.75 4.50
CA ASN A 175 -12.78 -6.05 4.62
C ASN A 175 -11.89 -4.86 4.22
N VAL A 176 -12.46 -3.66 4.15
CA VAL A 176 -11.73 -2.45 3.72
C VAL A 176 -11.13 -1.74 4.93
N THR A 177 -9.94 -1.20 4.75
CA THR A 177 -9.27 -0.30 5.72
C THR A 177 -9.14 1.09 5.09
N VAL A 178 -9.47 2.11 5.85
CA VAL A 178 -9.33 3.52 5.47
C VAL A 178 -7.91 3.97 5.80
N LEU A 179 -7.19 4.45 4.81
CA LEU A 179 -5.82 4.92 4.97
C LEU A 179 -5.76 6.45 4.91
N LEU A 180 -5.20 7.06 5.94
CA LEU A 180 -4.82 8.47 5.90
C LEU A 180 -3.49 8.59 5.17
N GLU A 181 -3.38 9.48 4.20
CA GLU A 181 -2.09 9.76 3.56
C GLU A 181 -1.30 10.80 4.36
N SER A 182 0.01 10.63 4.46
CA SER A 182 0.91 11.69 4.91
C SER A 182 1.03 12.77 3.81
N HIS A 183 0.17 13.78 3.86
CA HIS A 183 -0.05 14.74 2.79
C HIS A 183 -0.36 16.14 3.32
N GLY A 184 -0.11 17.16 2.47
CA GLY A 184 -0.41 18.54 2.78
C GLY A 184 0.37 19.06 3.99
N GLU A 185 -0.33 19.55 5.02
CA GLU A 185 0.31 20.08 6.23
C GLU A 185 0.40 19.05 7.38
N LEU A 186 -0.24 17.87 7.24
CA LEU A 186 -0.13 16.78 8.21
C LEU A 186 0.94 15.76 7.77
N ILE A 187 2.20 16.17 7.84
CA ILE A 187 3.36 15.42 7.33
C ILE A 187 4.47 15.21 8.36
N TYR A 188 4.38 15.78 9.56
CA TYR A 188 5.32 15.50 10.64
C TYR A 188 4.98 14.21 11.36
N LYS A 189 5.97 13.33 11.59
CA LYS A 189 5.75 12.02 12.26
C LYS A 189 5.02 12.15 13.60
N LYS A 190 5.30 13.23 14.37
CA LYS A 190 4.66 13.48 15.66
C LYS A 190 3.15 13.70 15.53
N ASP A 191 2.73 14.47 14.53
CA ASP A 191 1.32 14.79 14.32
C ASP A 191 0.56 13.61 13.74
N LEU A 192 1.18 12.91 12.80
CA LEU A 192 0.65 11.67 12.27
C LEU A 192 0.46 10.61 13.37
N LEU A 193 1.44 10.45 14.26
CA LEU A 193 1.32 9.55 15.41
C LEU A 193 0.11 9.94 16.29
N MET A 194 -0.01 11.22 16.65
CA MET A 194 -1.12 11.73 17.46
C MET A 194 -2.48 11.42 16.82
N VAL A 195 -2.59 11.62 15.51
CA VAL A 195 -3.84 11.35 14.77
C VAL A 195 -4.12 9.85 14.72
N MET A 196 -3.11 9.02 14.46
CA MET A 196 -3.29 7.57 14.39
C MET A 196 -3.64 6.96 15.76
N GLU A 197 -2.97 7.39 16.82
CA GLU A 197 -3.31 7.01 18.21
C GLU A 197 -4.70 7.50 18.60
N GLY A 198 -5.03 8.74 18.23
CA GLY A 198 -6.36 9.30 18.43
C GLY A 198 -7.45 8.54 17.68
N ALA A 199 -7.23 8.14 16.44
CA ALA A 199 -8.18 7.34 15.67
C ALA A 199 -8.36 5.94 16.25
N ALA A 200 -7.27 5.24 16.62
CA ALA A 200 -7.23 3.95 17.33
C ALA A 200 -8.28 2.93 16.86
N HIS A 201 -8.39 2.70 15.56
CA HIS A 201 -9.40 1.83 14.97
C HIS A 201 -8.78 0.75 14.07
N SER A 202 -9.24 -0.49 14.14
CA SER A 202 -8.69 -1.63 13.37
C SER A 202 -8.81 -1.46 11.85
N HIS A 203 -9.80 -0.70 11.39
CA HIS A 203 -10.03 -0.36 9.98
C HIS A 203 -9.50 1.03 9.60
N VAL A 204 -8.48 1.53 10.33
CA VAL A 204 -7.76 2.76 10.00
C VAL A 204 -6.27 2.47 9.95
N GLY A 205 -5.59 3.02 8.95
CA GLY A 205 -4.16 2.89 8.74
C GLY A 205 -3.57 4.11 8.06
N LEU A 206 -2.32 3.99 7.62
CA LEU A 206 -1.55 5.08 7.01
C LEU A 206 -1.02 4.67 5.65
N VAL A 207 -1.12 5.58 4.67
CA VAL A 207 -0.25 5.61 3.49
C VAL A 207 0.97 6.44 3.85
N TRP A 208 2.13 5.83 3.83
CA TRP A 208 3.38 6.57 3.98
C TRP A 208 3.83 7.10 2.63
N ASP A 209 3.55 8.38 2.36
CA ASP A 209 4.20 9.09 1.26
C ASP A 209 5.56 9.60 1.74
N ILE A 210 6.58 8.90 1.32
CA ILE A 210 7.96 9.11 1.77
C ILE A 210 8.49 10.44 1.23
N CYS A 211 8.15 10.76 -0.01
CA CYS A 211 8.61 11.96 -0.69
C CYS A 211 7.99 13.21 -0.07
N ASN A 212 6.67 13.26 0.09
CA ASN A 212 5.97 14.39 0.68
C ASN A 212 6.50 14.71 2.09
N MET A 213 6.65 13.69 2.93
CA MET A 213 7.18 13.87 4.27
C MET A 213 8.62 14.42 4.23
N TRP A 214 9.50 13.73 3.52
CA TRP A 214 10.93 14.08 3.55
C TRP A 214 11.22 15.44 2.92
N THR A 215 10.50 15.80 1.85
CA THR A 215 10.72 17.07 1.14
C THR A 215 10.51 18.27 2.04
N VAL A 216 9.54 18.22 2.94
CA VAL A 216 9.22 19.33 3.85
C VAL A 216 9.93 19.18 5.20
N THR A 217 9.87 17.97 5.80
CA THR A 217 10.30 17.79 7.19
C THR A 217 11.80 17.51 7.32
N LYS A 218 12.41 16.91 6.27
CA LYS A 218 13.75 16.33 6.31
C LYS A 218 13.95 15.29 7.43
N GLU A 219 12.87 14.77 8.00
CA GLU A 219 12.92 13.70 9.00
C GLU A 219 13.53 12.42 8.38
N PRO A 220 14.55 11.80 9.01
CA PRO A 220 15.16 10.59 8.48
C PRO A 220 14.15 9.45 8.36
N PRO A 221 14.14 8.67 7.26
CA PRO A 221 13.20 7.58 7.06
C PRO A 221 13.15 6.57 8.20
N GLU A 222 14.31 6.26 8.83
CA GLU A 222 14.40 5.35 9.97
C GLU A 222 13.65 5.85 11.20
N GLU A 223 13.68 7.17 11.47
CA GLU A 223 12.95 7.76 12.59
C GLU A 223 11.44 7.79 12.34
N VAL A 224 11.04 8.12 11.10
CA VAL A 224 9.64 8.09 10.68
C VAL A 224 9.10 6.67 10.80
N TYR A 225 9.82 5.70 10.24
CA TYR A 225 9.42 4.30 10.25
C TYR A 225 9.34 3.73 11.68
N ALA A 226 10.32 4.03 12.54
CA ALA A 226 10.31 3.57 13.92
C ALA A 226 9.04 3.97 14.68
N VAL A 227 8.51 5.17 14.39
CA VAL A 227 7.31 5.72 15.04
C VAL A 227 6.03 5.23 14.37
N LEU A 228 5.96 5.24 13.03
CA LEU A 228 4.72 5.02 12.27
C LEU A 228 4.52 3.58 11.78
N LYS A 229 5.52 2.70 11.90
CA LYS A 229 5.45 1.29 11.47
C LYS A 229 4.15 0.56 11.84
N PRO A 230 3.58 0.69 13.04
CA PRO A 230 2.35 -0.02 13.40
C PRO A 230 1.13 0.35 12.55
N TYR A 231 1.16 1.52 11.90
CA TYR A 231 0.04 2.08 11.16
C TYR A 231 0.21 1.96 9.64
N ILE A 232 1.46 1.88 9.13
CA ILE A 232 1.74 1.83 7.69
C ILE A 232 1.14 0.56 7.08
N ARG A 233 0.25 0.73 6.09
CA ARG A 233 -0.38 -0.36 5.32
C ARG A 233 -0.06 -0.26 3.84
N HIS A 234 0.20 0.95 3.35
CA HIS A 234 0.50 1.26 1.96
C HIS A 234 1.59 2.31 1.86
N THR A 235 2.24 2.44 0.71
CA THR A 235 3.30 3.42 0.51
C THR A 235 3.15 4.12 -0.83
N HIS A 236 3.44 5.42 -0.86
CA HIS A 236 3.67 6.15 -2.10
C HIS A 236 5.18 6.33 -2.28
N ILE A 237 5.66 5.86 -3.41
CA ILE A 237 7.06 5.92 -3.84
C ILE A 237 7.17 6.87 -5.01
N LYS A 238 7.94 7.92 -4.85
CA LYS A 238 8.30 8.87 -5.90
C LYS A 238 9.59 9.58 -5.53
N ASP A 239 10.22 10.21 -6.50
CA ASP A 239 11.48 10.94 -6.31
C ASP A 239 11.41 12.28 -7.02
N LEU A 240 12.13 13.28 -6.53
CA LEU A 240 12.14 14.61 -7.10
C LEU A 240 13.51 15.28 -6.96
N LYS A 241 13.71 16.33 -7.75
CA LYS A 241 14.79 17.30 -7.63
C LYS A 241 14.22 18.67 -7.31
N ILE A 242 15.07 19.54 -6.78
CA ILE A 242 14.77 20.97 -6.68
C ILE A 242 15.58 21.69 -7.75
N ILE A 243 14.90 22.22 -8.75
CA ILE A 243 15.49 22.97 -9.86
C ILE A 243 14.92 24.39 -9.82
N ASP A 244 15.78 25.38 -9.69
CA ASP A 244 15.39 26.80 -9.56
C ASP A 244 14.33 27.05 -8.45
N GLY A 245 14.47 26.31 -7.33
CA GLY A 245 13.56 26.41 -6.18
C GLY A 245 12.20 25.73 -6.37
N LYS A 246 12.00 24.99 -7.48
CA LYS A 246 10.77 24.24 -7.76
C LYS A 246 11.01 22.74 -7.69
N GLU A 247 9.99 22.02 -7.24
CA GLU A 247 9.98 20.57 -7.26
C GLU A 247 9.76 20.06 -8.69
N GLU A 248 10.60 19.12 -9.11
CA GLU A 248 10.48 18.41 -10.38
C GLU A 248 10.57 16.91 -10.15
N TYR A 249 9.49 16.19 -10.42
CA TYR A 249 9.45 14.74 -10.28
C TYR A 249 10.33 14.07 -11.33
N VAL A 250 11.15 13.14 -10.87
CA VAL A 250 12.16 12.46 -11.71
C VAL A 250 12.08 10.94 -11.53
N LEU A 251 12.76 10.20 -12.41
CA LEU A 251 12.85 8.73 -12.30
C LEU A 251 13.46 8.32 -10.96
N LEU A 252 13.01 7.20 -10.44
CA LEU A 252 13.37 6.72 -9.11
C LEU A 252 14.89 6.56 -8.94
N GLY A 253 15.42 7.15 -7.88
CA GLY A 253 16.85 7.12 -7.54
C GLY A 253 17.71 8.10 -8.33
N THR A 254 17.10 9.00 -9.11
CA THR A 254 17.82 10.11 -9.76
C THR A 254 17.59 11.46 -9.07
N GLY A 255 16.71 11.47 -8.06
CA GLY A 255 16.36 12.64 -7.26
C GLY A 255 17.21 12.82 -6.01
N ILE A 256 16.65 13.58 -5.06
CA ILE A 256 17.29 13.92 -3.79
C ILE A 256 16.65 13.25 -2.58
N VAL A 257 15.49 12.58 -2.77
CA VAL A 257 14.77 11.89 -1.69
C VAL A 257 15.56 10.63 -1.30
N PRO A 258 15.75 10.32 -0.01
CA PRO A 258 16.41 9.08 0.42
C PRO A 258 15.49 7.86 0.23
N ILE A 259 14.89 7.77 -0.97
CA ILE A 259 13.79 6.83 -1.26
C ILE A 259 14.24 5.38 -1.16
N PHE A 260 15.43 5.04 -1.65
CA PHE A 260 15.94 3.67 -1.53
C PHE A 260 16.29 3.31 -0.10
N HIS A 261 16.65 4.28 0.76
CA HIS A 261 16.84 4.01 2.19
C HIS A 261 15.51 3.62 2.85
N ALA A 262 14.42 4.32 2.55
CA ALA A 262 13.10 3.97 3.07
C ALA A 262 12.62 2.61 2.53
N ILE A 263 12.82 2.33 1.25
CA ILE A 263 12.50 1.03 0.63
C ILE A 263 13.29 -0.10 1.32
N ASP A 264 14.57 0.10 1.59
CA ASP A 264 15.42 -0.87 2.27
C ASP A 264 14.95 -1.17 3.71
N LEU A 265 14.49 -0.14 4.43
CA LEU A 265 13.90 -0.29 5.77
C LEU A 265 12.64 -1.13 5.73
N LEU A 266 11.73 -0.82 4.81
CA LEU A 266 10.50 -1.58 4.60
C LEU A 266 10.82 -3.06 4.27
N TYR A 267 11.72 -3.29 3.32
CA TYR A 267 12.12 -4.63 2.89
C TYR A 267 12.77 -5.44 4.03
N LYS A 268 13.71 -4.86 4.77
CA LYS A 268 14.39 -5.51 5.90
C LYS A 268 13.46 -5.85 7.06
N ASN A 269 12.30 -5.17 7.13
CA ASN A 269 11.27 -5.41 8.14
C ASN A 269 10.08 -6.21 7.61
N ASP A 270 10.24 -6.93 6.50
CA ASP A 270 9.22 -7.79 5.91
C ASP A 270 7.88 -7.06 5.66
N PHE A 271 7.94 -5.82 5.15
CA PHE A 271 6.72 -5.04 4.86
C PHE A 271 5.80 -5.83 3.91
N PRO A 272 4.56 -6.15 4.31
CA PRO A 272 3.69 -7.03 3.55
C PRO A 272 2.94 -6.32 2.42
N GLY A 273 2.96 -4.97 2.41
CA GLY A 273 2.22 -4.12 1.49
C GLY A 273 2.87 -3.97 0.12
N TYR A 274 2.30 -3.08 -0.66
CA TYR A 274 2.79 -2.73 -1.99
C TYR A 274 3.73 -1.53 -1.90
N TYR A 275 4.78 -1.57 -2.74
CA TYR A 275 5.59 -0.42 -3.08
C TYR A 275 4.90 0.24 -4.29
N SER A 276 4.07 1.25 -4.05
CA SER A 276 3.23 1.88 -5.07
C SER A 276 3.91 3.11 -5.64
N PHE A 277 4.17 3.11 -6.94
CA PHE A 277 4.76 4.25 -7.63
C PHE A 277 3.69 5.30 -7.92
N GLU A 278 3.82 6.47 -7.32
CA GLU A 278 2.93 7.59 -7.54
C GLU A 278 3.59 8.61 -8.47
N TRP A 279 3.38 8.42 -9.78
CA TRP A 279 3.84 9.37 -10.79
C TRP A 279 2.80 10.48 -10.95
N GLU A 280 3.19 11.73 -10.72
CA GLU A 280 2.29 12.89 -10.56
C GLU A 280 1.82 13.50 -11.91
N LYS A 281 1.72 12.71 -12.98
CA LYS A 281 1.47 13.18 -14.36
C LYS A 281 0.18 13.99 -14.52
N LEU A 282 -0.87 13.66 -13.74
CA LEU A 282 -2.13 14.42 -13.80
C LEU A 282 -1.95 15.88 -13.38
N TRP A 283 -1.14 16.11 -12.34
CA TRP A 283 -0.92 17.43 -11.76
C TRP A 283 0.28 18.15 -12.37
N HIS A 284 1.22 17.39 -12.92
CA HIS A 284 2.46 17.86 -13.51
C HIS A 284 2.57 17.34 -14.96
N PRO A 285 1.79 17.91 -15.92
CA PRO A 285 1.77 17.41 -17.30
C PRO A 285 3.10 17.54 -18.02
N GLU A 286 4.03 18.38 -17.52
CA GLU A 286 5.37 18.61 -18.06
C GLU A 286 6.36 17.47 -17.77
N ILE A 287 6.16 16.64 -16.75
CA ILE A 287 7.09 15.57 -16.41
C ILE A 287 7.08 14.45 -17.47
N LEU A 288 8.03 13.52 -17.39
CA LEU A 288 8.20 12.46 -18.38
C LEU A 288 6.90 11.69 -18.65
N ASP A 289 6.81 11.17 -19.89
CA ASP A 289 5.68 10.35 -20.32
C ASP A 289 5.47 9.13 -19.40
N PRO A 290 4.22 8.80 -19.06
CA PRO A 290 3.89 7.63 -18.26
C PRO A 290 4.52 6.32 -18.74
N GLN A 291 4.61 6.12 -20.08
CA GLN A 291 5.19 4.90 -20.64
C GLN A 291 6.66 4.75 -20.26
N ILE A 292 7.38 5.86 -20.11
CA ILE A 292 8.79 5.85 -19.70
C ILE A 292 8.90 5.63 -18.20
N ALA A 293 8.22 6.46 -17.40
CA ALA A 293 8.38 6.44 -15.95
C ALA A 293 7.84 5.15 -15.32
N LEU A 294 6.66 4.70 -15.74
CA LEU A 294 6.05 3.47 -15.24
C LEU A 294 6.79 2.20 -15.72
N ALA A 295 7.48 2.23 -16.87
CA ALA A 295 8.32 1.12 -17.30
C ALA A 295 9.66 1.07 -16.55
N ASP A 296 10.24 2.22 -16.21
CA ASP A 296 11.51 2.34 -15.49
C ASP A 296 11.42 1.88 -14.03
N TYR A 297 10.32 2.19 -13.36
CA TYR A 297 10.15 1.93 -11.94
C TYR A 297 10.42 0.47 -11.53
N PRO A 298 9.83 -0.58 -12.14
CA PRO A 298 10.14 -1.97 -11.78
C PRO A 298 11.60 -2.34 -12.01
N VAL A 299 12.26 -1.73 -13.01
CA VAL A 299 13.69 -1.96 -13.30
C VAL A 299 14.56 -1.37 -12.17
N ALA A 300 14.27 -0.13 -11.74
CA ALA A 300 14.96 0.52 -10.64
C ALA A 300 14.77 -0.26 -9.33
N MET A 301 13.54 -0.69 -9.01
CA MET A 301 13.23 -1.49 -7.83
C MET A 301 13.96 -2.83 -7.83
N LYS A 302 13.94 -3.55 -8.95
CA LYS A 302 14.66 -4.83 -9.10
C LYS A 302 16.16 -4.66 -8.88
N LYS A 303 16.75 -3.61 -9.43
CA LYS A 303 18.17 -3.29 -9.24
C LYS A 303 18.50 -3.02 -7.77
N ASN A 304 17.65 -2.26 -7.06
CA ASN A 304 17.83 -1.97 -5.63
C ASN A 304 17.77 -3.26 -4.80
N PHE A 305 16.72 -4.07 -4.94
CA PHE A 305 16.58 -5.32 -4.19
C PHE A 305 17.72 -6.32 -4.48
N ALA A 306 18.19 -6.40 -5.73
CA ALA A 306 19.35 -7.22 -6.07
C ALA A 306 20.65 -6.75 -5.36
N SER A 307 20.77 -5.44 -5.10
CA SER A 307 21.93 -4.90 -4.36
C SER A 307 21.89 -5.24 -2.87
N LEU A 308 20.70 -5.29 -2.27
CA LEU A 308 20.50 -5.66 -0.87
C LEU A 308 20.91 -7.11 -0.59
N LYS A 309 20.54 -8.02 -1.49
CA LYS A 309 20.92 -9.45 -1.38
C LYS A 309 22.42 -9.71 -1.42
N ARG A 310 23.18 -8.84 -2.10
CA ARG A 310 24.65 -8.96 -2.18
C ARG A 310 25.34 -8.44 -0.93
N LYS A 311 24.66 -7.67 -0.10
CA LYS A 311 25.17 -7.07 1.14
C LYS A 311 24.74 -7.86 2.40
N ALA A 312 23.76 -8.75 2.30
CA ALA A 312 23.30 -9.65 3.35
C ALA A 312 24.02 -10.99 3.29
#